data_e01dffb1b99fefd2d0a7518896aa8d2c
#
_entry.id   e01dffb1b99fefd2d0a7518896aa8d2c
#
_cell.length_a   1.000
_cell.length_b   1.000
_cell.length_c   1.000
_cell.angle_alpha   90.00
_cell.angle_beta   90.00
_cell.angle_gamma   90.00
#
_symmetry.space_group_name_H-M   'P 1'
#
loop_
_entity.id
_entity.type
_entity.pdbx_description
1 polymer ?
#
loop_
_entity_poly.entity_id
_entity_poly.type
_entity_poly.pdbx_seq_one_letter_code
_entity_poly.pdbx_strand_id
1 'polypeptide(L)'
;MTTTADTGGEPGAGGAPRGAPGRTVTDRSTTAPVLASYAAGSLGTGAFGTLPGLVLAYYLTDSIGVAAAVATVLVLVPKVIDVLAYPLIGAISDRASHRSGYRTGLMLFGALALPLLFVATFSAPTGWSTSAAGVWVMGFFLLASIAYSCFQVPYLALPAELTDDAAARVTLLAWRVAVLAAAILLTGGGGPALRDAAGGGPTGYVVMAVGVAALMLMGMLWSTFVAGRSTIMRADAPAGGLAHEYRDGLDALRVTRPFRLLVAVFCLQAVATAVMLAGGQYVATYVLGDETALTGLFLALVGPALLVMPLWTRLAHARGKVPALAAATALFTVATLLLIPAGFSPGAWVHLPVALAGVAYAGMQALPMSMLPDCTDLDRSLGGRRRSGAMSGLWTASETGAMALGPVVVLALLAFGGFRSGGVSDQPGTAHWAIVLAFSLVPALLAGASLLLIRTLGRSYPRWTERT
;
A
#
# COMPACT_ATOMS: atom_id res chain seq x y z
N MET A 1 11.72 9.95 92.25
CA MET A 1 10.41 10.45 92.69
C MET A 1 9.54 10.42 91.45
N THR A 2 8.69 9.40 91.48
CA THR A 2 7.25 9.39 91.20
C THR A 2 6.87 9.64 89.74
N THR A 3 6.51 8.53 89.03
CA THR A 3 5.14 8.09 88.77
C THR A 3 4.40 8.98 87.81
N THR A 4 3.78 8.54 86.76
CA THR A 4 2.79 7.51 86.41
C THR A 4 2.59 7.51 84.93
N ALA A 5 2.56 6.45 84.21
CA ALA A 5 1.41 5.65 83.71
C ALA A 5 0.25 6.51 83.24
N ASP A 6 -0.05 6.41 81.91
CA ASP A 6 -1.41 6.09 81.48
C ASP A 6 -1.47 5.79 79.97
N THR A 7 -1.83 4.63 79.62
CA THR A 7 -2.96 4.05 78.92
C THR A 7 -3.40 4.72 77.65
N GLY A 8 -3.24 4.05 76.54
CA GLY A 8 -4.33 3.43 75.84
C GLY A 8 -5.07 4.29 74.82
N GLY A 9 -5.00 3.94 73.63
CA GLY A 9 -5.84 4.47 72.57
C GLY A 9 -5.45 3.93 71.18
N GLU A 10 -5.83 2.69 70.87
CA GLU A 10 -5.87 2.25 69.50
C GLU A 10 -6.93 3.03 68.73
N PRO A 11 -6.61 3.66 67.60
CA PRO A 11 -7.66 4.10 66.69
C PRO A 11 -7.95 2.98 65.68
N GLY A 12 -9.23 2.66 65.65
CA GLY A 12 -9.89 1.63 64.91
C GLY A 12 -9.47 1.49 63.46
N ALA A 13 -9.47 0.23 63.05
CA ALA A 13 -9.42 -0.21 61.66
C ALA A 13 -10.51 0.47 60.83
N GLY A 14 -10.15 1.53 60.13
CA GLY A 14 -10.95 2.13 59.08
C GLY A 14 -11.04 1.15 57.92
N GLY A 15 -12.22 0.56 57.73
CA GLY A 15 -12.52 -0.35 56.64
C GLY A 15 -12.19 0.29 55.30
N ALA A 16 -11.26 -0.34 54.58
CA ALA A 16 -11.04 -0.03 53.16
C ALA A 16 -12.39 -0.18 52.42
N PRO A 17 -12.78 0.77 51.56
CA PRO A 17 -13.97 0.61 50.77
C PRO A 17 -13.80 -0.65 49.91
N ARG A 18 -14.67 -1.63 50.14
CA ARG A 18 -14.82 -2.80 49.27
C ARG A 18 -15.00 -2.27 47.86
N GLY A 19 -13.97 -2.45 47.00
CA GLY A 19 -14.02 -2.14 45.58
C GLY A 19 -15.30 -2.74 45.01
N ALA A 20 -16.11 -1.91 44.40
CA ALA A 20 -17.23 -2.36 43.60
C ALA A 20 -16.72 -3.43 42.63
N PRO A 21 -17.48 -4.53 42.39
CA PRO A 21 -17.10 -5.54 41.46
C PRO A 21 -16.87 -4.82 40.12
N GLY A 22 -15.62 -4.83 39.64
CA GLY A 22 -15.26 -4.25 38.36
C GLY A 22 -16.25 -4.81 37.34
N ARG A 23 -17.07 -3.96 36.79
CA ARG A 23 -17.76 -4.27 35.54
C ARG A 23 -16.68 -4.71 34.60
N THR A 24 -16.61 -6.01 34.36
CA THR A 24 -15.94 -6.57 33.20
C THR A 24 -16.67 -5.97 32.00
N VAL A 25 -16.17 -4.83 31.51
CA VAL A 25 -16.52 -4.34 30.19
C VAL A 25 -16.02 -5.44 29.28
N THR A 26 -16.92 -6.34 28.89
CA THR A 26 -16.65 -7.30 27.83
C THR A 26 -16.21 -6.45 26.67
N ASP A 27 -14.92 -6.55 26.34
CA ASP A 27 -14.28 -5.76 25.31
C ASP A 27 -14.95 -6.11 23.97
N ARG A 28 -16.02 -5.38 23.63
CA ARG A 28 -16.77 -5.56 22.37
C ARG A 28 -15.91 -5.30 21.17
N SER A 29 -14.78 -4.63 21.35
CA SER A 29 -13.84 -4.27 20.30
C SER A 29 -13.09 -5.45 19.69
N THR A 30 -13.00 -6.57 20.40
CA THR A 30 -12.30 -7.79 19.97
C THR A 30 -13.24 -8.92 19.59
N THR A 31 -14.55 -8.65 19.46
CA THR A 31 -15.48 -9.68 19.00
C THR A 31 -15.18 -10.09 17.55
N ALA A 32 -15.32 -11.38 17.24
CA ALA A 32 -15.07 -11.92 15.91
C ALA A 32 -15.77 -11.14 14.77
N PRO A 33 -17.03 -10.65 14.90
CA PRO A 33 -17.66 -9.83 13.87
C PRO A 33 -16.97 -8.49 13.63
N VAL A 34 -16.50 -7.82 14.68
CA VAL A 34 -15.79 -6.53 14.56
C VAL A 34 -14.44 -6.73 13.89
N LEU A 35 -13.70 -7.76 14.29
CA LEU A 35 -12.42 -8.13 13.71
C LEU A 35 -12.56 -8.45 12.20
N ALA A 36 -13.52 -9.32 11.86
CA ALA A 36 -13.78 -9.71 10.46
C ALA A 36 -14.22 -8.52 9.60
N SER A 37 -15.11 -7.67 10.13
CA SER A 37 -15.60 -6.51 9.41
C SER A 37 -14.52 -5.44 9.22
N TYR A 38 -13.67 -5.20 10.23
CA TYR A 38 -12.52 -4.33 10.07
C TYR A 38 -11.58 -4.87 8.98
N ALA A 39 -11.22 -6.14 9.04
CA ALA A 39 -10.36 -6.76 8.02
C ALA A 39 -10.99 -6.69 6.61
N ALA A 40 -12.31 -6.87 6.49
CA ALA A 40 -13.03 -6.82 5.20
C ALA A 40 -12.91 -5.47 4.49
N GLY A 41 -12.71 -4.36 5.21
CA GLY A 41 -12.42 -3.05 4.58
C GLY A 41 -11.20 -3.08 3.67
N SER A 42 -10.26 -4.01 3.92
CA SER A 42 -9.07 -4.21 3.09
C SER A 42 -9.38 -4.80 1.70
N LEU A 43 -10.55 -5.40 1.49
CA LEU A 43 -10.97 -5.84 0.15
C LEU A 43 -11.05 -4.65 -0.80
N GLY A 44 -11.68 -3.57 -0.37
CA GLY A 44 -11.77 -2.35 -1.17
C GLY A 44 -10.44 -1.64 -1.33
N THR A 45 -9.68 -1.50 -0.24
CA THR A 45 -8.41 -0.76 -0.27
C THR A 45 -7.32 -1.52 -1.04
N GLY A 46 -7.30 -2.85 -0.95
CA GLY A 46 -6.38 -3.69 -1.73
C GLY A 46 -6.72 -3.71 -3.22
N ALA A 47 -8.00 -3.80 -3.55
CA ALA A 47 -8.48 -3.78 -4.93
C ALA A 47 -8.11 -2.46 -5.64
N PHE A 48 -8.44 -1.32 -5.05
CA PHE A 48 -8.14 -0.01 -5.63
C PHE A 48 -6.64 0.31 -5.60
N GLY A 49 -5.93 -0.14 -4.59
CA GLY A 49 -4.48 0.05 -4.51
C GLY A 49 -3.69 -0.70 -5.58
N THR A 50 -4.22 -1.82 -6.09
CA THR A 50 -3.48 -2.72 -6.98
C THR A 50 -3.93 -2.60 -8.44
N LEU A 51 -5.23 -2.72 -8.71
CA LEU A 51 -5.72 -2.91 -10.07
C LEU A 51 -5.47 -1.72 -11.01
N PRO A 52 -5.68 -0.45 -10.62
CA PRO A 52 -5.34 0.68 -11.48
C PRO A 52 -3.85 0.74 -11.83
N GLY A 53 -2.97 0.42 -10.87
CA GLY A 53 -1.53 0.35 -11.11
C GLY A 53 -1.14 -0.70 -12.14
N LEU A 54 -1.91 -1.78 -12.23
CA LEU A 54 -1.68 -2.90 -13.13
C LEU A 54 -2.22 -2.67 -14.55
N VAL A 55 -3.43 -2.10 -14.67
CA VAL A 55 -4.14 -2.10 -15.97
C VAL A 55 -4.47 -0.71 -16.52
N LEU A 56 -4.46 0.37 -15.73
CA LEU A 56 -4.95 1.68 -16.17
C LEU A 56 -4.09 2.29 -17.29
N ALA A 57 -2.76 2.17 -17.18
CA ALA A 57 -1.84 2.66 -18.21
C ALA A 57 -2.08 1.97 -19.54
N TYR A 58 -2.22 0.65 -19.51
CA TYR A 58 -2.52 -0.16 -20.70
C TYR A 58 -3.91 0.17 -21.26
N TYR A 59 -4.95 0.29 -20.41
CA TYR A 59 -6.29 0.69 -20.83
C TYR A 59 -6.30 2.01 -21.60
N LEU A 60 -5.56 3.03 -21.10
CA LEU A 60 -5.46 4.32 -21.75
C LEU A 60 -4.77 4.23 -23.12
N THR A 61 -3.65 3.52 -23.20
CA THR A 61 -2.82 3.52 -24.42
C THR A 61 -3.32 2.53 -25.45
N ASP A 62 -3.75 1.33 -25.02
CA ASP A 62 -4.11 0.24 -25.91
C ASP A 62 -5.60 0.27 -26.27
N SER A 63 -6.50 0.27 -25.28
CA SER A 63 -7.94 0.21 -25.54
C SER A 63 -8.57 1.53 -25.98
N ILE A 64 -8.09 2.68 -25.43
CA ILE A 64 -8.59 4.01 -25.80
C ILE A 64 -7.77 4.63 -26.91
N GLY A 65 -6.49 4.26 -27.05
CA GLY A 65 -5.59 4.77 -28.07
C GLY A 65 -4.93 6.12 -27.71
N VAL A 66 -4.92 6.48 -26.42
CA VAL A 66 -4.22 7.70 -25.96
C VAL A 66 -2.70 7.55 -26.16
N ALA A 67 -2.06 8.54 -26.75
CA ALA A 67 -0.60 8.54 -26.90
C ALA A 67 0.07 8.40 -25.51
N ALA A 68 1.12 7.55 -25.42
CA ALA A 68 1.77 7.24 -24.15
C ALA A 68 2.27 8.48 -23.38
N ALA A 69 2.76 9.51 -24.09
CA ALA A 69 3.16 10.78 -23.47
C ALA A 69 1.98 11.51 -22.80
N VAL A 70 0.80 11.50 -23.43
CA VAL A 70 -0.42 12.10 -22.86
C VAL A 70 -0.94 11.24 -21.71
N ALA A 71 -0.96 9.92 -21.85
CA ALA A 71 -1.36 8.99 -20.81
C ALA A 71 -0.51 9.15 -19.54
N THR A 72 0.79 9.48 -19.66
CA THR A 72 1.66 9.82 -18.54
C THR A 72 1.06 10.95 -17.68
N VAL A 73 0.60 12.02 -18.30
CA VAL A 73 -0.01 13.17 -17.59
C VAL A 73 -1.35 12.77 -16.98
N LEU A 74 -2.18 12.01 -17.72
CA LEU A 74 -3.50 11.57 -17.26
C LEU A 74 -3.43 10.67 -16.03
N VAL A 75 -2.36 9.89 -15.86
CA VAL A 75 -2.15 9.04 -14.69
C VAL A 75 -1.48 9.79 -13.55
N LEU A 76 -0.55 10.70 -13.85
CA LEU A 76 0.22 11.44 -12.85
C LEU A 76 -0.63 12.45 -12.09
N VAL A 77 -1.44 13.25 -12.82
CA VAL A 77 -2.24 14.34 -12.23
C VAL A 77 -3.17 13.85 -11.10
N PRO A 78 -3.99 12.80 -11.27
CA PRO A 78 -4.80 12.27 -10.17
C PRO A 78 -3.97 11.85 -8.95
N LYS A 79 -2.81 11.28 -9.16
CA LYS A 79 -1.94 10.83 -8.06
C LYS A 79 -1.30 11.98 -7.28
N VAL A 80 -0.91 13.04 -7.95
CA VAL A 80 -0.40 14.25 -7.28
C VAL A 80 -1.50 14.88 -6.44
N ILE A 81 -2.71 15.00 -6.99
CA ILE A 81 -3.86 15.57 -6.27
C ILE A 81 -4.25 14.67 -5.08
N ASP A 82 -4.23 13.35 -5.25
CA ASP A 82 -4.50 12.38 -4.18
C ASP A 82 -3.56 12.59 -2.99
N VAL A 83 -2.25 12.66 -3.23
CA VAL A 83 -1.25 12.92 -2.18
C VAL A 83 -1.50 14.25 -1.46
N LEU A 84 -1.88 15.29 -2.20
CA LEU A 84 -2.21 16.61 -1.62
C LEU A 84 -3.54 16.62 -0.86
N ALA A 85 -4.50 15.78 -1.26
CA ALA A 85 -5.81 15.69 -0.63
C ALA A 85 -5.79 14.89 0.70
N TYR A 86 -4.87 13.96 0.88
CA TYR A 86 -4.78 13.12 2.09
C TYR A 86 -4.82 13.91 3.41
N PRO A 87 -3.99 14.96 3.59
CA PRO A 87 -4.02 15.77 4.80
C PRO A 87 -5.35 16.50 5.03
N LEU A 88 -5.94 17.02 3.95
CA LEU A 88 -7.22 17.72 4.02
C LEU A 88 -8.35 16.77 4.46
N ILE A 89 -8.39 15.58 3.89
CA ILE A 89 -9.37 14.54 4.24
C ILE A 89 -9.16 14.09 5.69
N GLY A 90 -7.92 13.97 6.16
CA GLY A 90 -7.59 13.69 7.55
C GLY A 90 -8.20 14.73 8.50
N ALA A 91 -7.98 16.01 8.23
CA ALA A 91 -8.52 17.09 9.03
C ALA A 91 -10.07 17.11 9.04
N ILE A 92 -10.70 16.81 7.90
CA ILE A 92 -12.18 16.71 7.80
C ILE A 92 -12.67 15.52 8.62
N SER A 93 -12.00 14.37 8.52
CA SER A 93 -12.32 13.15 9.25
C SER A 93 -12.24 13.36 10.77
N ASP A 94 -11.20 14.03 11.26
CA ASP A 94 -11.03 14.33 12.68
C ASP A 94 -12.13 15.28 13.19
N ARG A 95 -12.43 16.33 12.43
CA ARG A 95 -13.54 17.23 12.77
C ARG A 95 -14.90 16.52 12.79
N ALA A 96 -15.13 15.60 11.86
CA ALA A 96 -16.36 14.81 11.83
C ALA A 96 -16.45 13.88 13.05
N SER A 97 -15.36 13.21 13.43
CA SER A 97 -15.29 12.37 14.63
C SER A 97 -15.57 13.16 15.90
N HIS A 98 -15.01 14.37 16.03
CA HIS A 98 -15.27 15.24 17.18
C HIS A 98 -16.74 15.69 17.29
N ARG A 99 -17.42 15.93 16.15
CA ARG A 99 -18.82 16.42 16.15
C ARG A 99 -19.84 15.31 16.33
N SER A 100 -19.67 14.19 15.63
CA SER A 100 -20.67 13.11 15.59
C SER A 100 -20.31 11.91 16.48
N GLY A 101 -19.08 11.83 16.98
CA GLY A 101 -18.56 10.68 17.71
C GLY A 101 -18.15 9.50 16.81
N TYR A 102 -18.35 9.60 15.49
CA TYR A 102 -18.06 8.54 14.54
C TYR A 102 -17.43 9.09 13.25
N ARG A 103 -16.58 8.27 12.61
CA ARG A 103 -15.99 8.57 11.29
C ARG A 103 -16.80 7.97 10.13
N THR A 104 -17.94 7.33 10.45
CA THR A 104 -18.75 6.52 9.52
C THR A 104 -19.29 7.31 8.34
N GLY A 105 -19.58 8.60 8.49
CA GLY A 105 -20.12 9.41 7.38
C GLY A 105 -19.17 9.51 6.19
N LEU A 106 -17.89 9.79 6.46
CA LEU A 106 -16.86 9.88 5.42
C LEU A 106 -16.53 8.51 4.82
N MET A 107 -16.46 7.47 5.69
CA MET A 107 -16.30 6.08 5.26
C MET A 107 -17.45 5.62 4.36
N LEU A 108 -18.69 5.96 4.71
CA LEU A 108 -19.87 5.60 3.91
C LEU A 108 -19.85 6.28 2.54
N PHE A 109 -19.50 7.57 2.51
CA PHE A 109 -19.33 8.28 1.24
C PHE A 109 -18.28 7.57 0.36
N GLY A 110 -17.09 7.27 0.91
CA GLY A 110 -16.04 6.56 0.18
C GLY A 110 -16.47 5.16 -0.26
N ALA A 111 -17.17 4.40 0.62
CA ALA A 111 -17.64 3.05 0.33
C ALA A 111 -18.69 2.98 -0.79
N LEU A 112 -19.49 4.02 -0.97
CA LEU A 112 -20.49 4.09 -2.05
C LEU A 112 -19.90 4.74 -3.31
N ALA A 113 -19.18 5.85 -3.17
CA ALA A 113 -18.67 6.60 -4.30
C ALA A 113 -17.54 5.88 -5.04
N LEU A 114 -16.58 5.29 -4.30
CA LEU A 114 -15.42 4.66 -4.92
C LEU A 114 -15.78 3.55 -5.92
N PRO A 115 -16.62 2.56 -5.60
CA PRO A 115 -16.97 1.50 -6.55
C PRO A 115 -17.66 2.03 -7.82
N LEU A 116 -18.55 3.01 -7.68
CA LEU A 116 -19.24 3.64 -8.81
C LEU A 116 -18.28 4.41 -9.72
N LEU A 117 -17.41 5.22 -9.12
CA LEU A 117 -16.40 6.00 -9.85
C LEU A 117 -15.33 5.10 -10.48
N PHE A 118 -15.03 3.97 -9.83
CA PHE A 118 -14.13 2.96 -10.38
C PHE A 118 -14.71 2.32 -11.64
N VAL A 119 -16.00 1.94 -11.64
CA VAL A 119 -16.69 1.45 -12.85
C VAL A 119 -16.69 2.53 -13.93
N ALA A 120 -17.02 3.78 -13.58
CA ALA A 120 -17.02 4.88 -14.52
C ALA A 120 -15.63 5.13 -15.15
N THR A 121 -14.54 4.92 -14.40
CA THR A 121 -13.17 5.04 -14.91
C THR A 121 -12.91 4.09 -16.09
N PHE A 122 -13.42 2.86 -16.04
CA PHE A 122 -13.24 1.84 -17.08
C PHE A 122 -14.42 1.74 -18.07
N SER A 123 -15.36 2.69 -18.02
CA SER A 123 -16.56 2.74 -18.87
C SER A 123 -16.55 3.97 -19.79
N ALA A 124 -15.39 4.31 -20.35
CA ALA A 124 -15.32 5.41 -21.31
C ALA A 124 -16.25 5.17 -22.49
N PRO A 125 -17.11 6.16 -22.91
CA PRO A 125 -18.07 5.95 -23.97
C PRO A 125 -17.38 5.62 -25.30
N THR A 126 -17.86 4.57 -25.95
CA THR A 126 -17.41 4.18 -27.29
C THR A 126 -17.84 5.22 -28.34
N GLY A 127 -16.96 5.52 -29.28
CA GLY A 127 -17.23 6.53 -30.31
C GLY A 127 -16.85 7.97 -29.97
N TRP A 128 -16.38 8.22 -28.76
CA TRP A 128 -15.78 9.52 -28.42
C TRP A 128 -14.39 9.67 -29.02
N SER A 129 -13.96 10.93 -29.18
CA SER A 129 -12.56 11.15 -29.54
C SER A 129 -11.63 10.64 -28.45
N THR A 130 -10.44 10.17 -28.83
CA THR A 130 -9.40 9.67 -27.89
C THR A 130 -9.10 10.68 -26.76
N SER A 131 -9.07 11.98 -27.09
CA SER A 131 -8.84 13.03 -26.10
C SER A 131 -10.00 13.13 -25.10
N ALA A 132 -11.25 13.08 -25.57
CA ALA A 132 -12.41 13.16 -24.70
C ALA A 132 -12.53 11.92 -23.78
N ALA A 133 -12.26 10.74 -24.30
CA ALA A 133 -12.22 9.50 -23.55
C ALA A 133 -11.07 9.52 -22.52
N GLY A 134 -9.89 10.03 -22.88
CA GLY A 134 -8.78 10.21 -21.93
C GLY A 134 -9.11 11.15 -20.77
N VAL A 135 -9.76 12.29 -21.08
CA VAL A 135 -10.22 13.24 -20.04
C VAL A 135 -11.29 12.61 -19.14
N TRP A 136 -12.20 11.81 -19.71
CA TRP A 136 -13.18 11.01 -18.95
C TRP A 136 -12.49 10.12 -17.93
N VAL A 137 -11.54 9.29 -18.38
CA VAL A 137 -10.80 8.37 -17.51
C VAL A 137 -10.06 9.13 -16.42
N MET A 138 -9.35 10.20 -16.77
CA MET A 138 -8.62 11.02 -15.80
C MET A 138 -9.57 11.61 -14.74
N GLY A 139 -10.71 12.17 -15.17
CA GLY A 139 -11.68 12.81 -14.27
C GLY A 139 -12.29 11.81 -13.28
N PHE A 140 -12.75 10.66 -13.77
CA PHE A 140 -13.33 9.64 -12.91
C PHE A 140 -12.29 8.94 -12.04
N PHE A 141 -11.07 8.73 -12.52
CA PHE A 141 -9.97 8.21 -11.72
C PHE A 141 -9.55 9.17 -10.61
N LEU A 142 -9.52 10.48 -10.88
CA LEU A 142 -9.28 11.51 -9.87
C LEU A 142 -10.36 11.48 -8.78
N LEU A 143 -11.64 11.46 -9.18
CA LEU A 143 -12.76 11.39 -8.23
C LEU A 143 -12.74 10.08 -7.43
N ALA A 144 -12.40 8.96 -8.07
CA ALA A 144 -12.22 7.67 -7.41
C ALA A 144 -11.08 7.72 -6.38
N SER A 145 -9.94 8.34 -6.70
CA SER A 145 -8.83 8.52 -5.76
C SER A 145 -9.24 9.36 -4.54
N ILE A 146 -10.01 10.42 -4.73
CA ILE A 146 -10.55 11.22 -3.62
C ILE A 146 -11.52 10.39 -2.77
N ALA A 147 -12.44 9.64 -3.40
CA ALA A 147 -13.37 8.77 -2.68
C ALA A 147 -12.64 7.65 -1.92
N TYR A 148 -11.56 7.11 -2.50
CA TYR A 148 -10.67 6.17 -1.82
C TYR A 148 -10.07 6.78 -0.56
N SER A 149 -9.53 7.98 -0.65
CA SER A 149 -8.94 8.68 0.49
C SER A 149 -9.99 8.99 1.57
N CYS A 150 -11.24 9.31 1.19
CA CYS A 150 -12.36 9.49 2.12
C CYS A 150 -12.68 8.22 2.92
N PHE A 151 -12.45 7.04 2.37
CA PHE A 151 -12.59 5.78 3.11
C PHE A 151 -11.31 5.42 3.85
N GLN A 152 -10.17 5.46 3.18
CA GLN A 152 -8.88 4.94 3.67
C GLN A 152 -8.40 5.67 4.93
N VAL A 153 -8.50 7.00 4.96
CA VAL A 153 -7.98 7.79 6.08
C VAL A 153 -8.71 7.48 7.39
N PRO A 154 -10.06 7.56 7.49
CA PRO A 154 -10.75 7.16 8.72
C PRO A 154 -10.63 5.66 9.02
N TYR A 155 -10.57 4.80 8.00
CA TYR A 155 -10.40 3.36 8.17
C TYR A 155 -9.07 3.00 8.86
N LEU A 156 -7.97 3.69 8.51
CA LEU A 156 -6.67 3.49 9.16
C LEU A 156 -6.64 3.95 10.62
N ALA A 157 -7.51 4.87 11.01
CA ALA A 157 -7.61 5.35 12.39
C ALA A 157 -8.41 4.41 13.30
N LEU A 158 -9.29 3.55 12.74
CA LEU A 158 -10.20 2.69 13.52
C LEU A 158 -9.51 1.81 14.58
N PRO A 159 -8.35 1.16 14.36
CA PRO A 159 -7.74 0.30 15.38
C PRO A 159 -7.43 1.02 16.69
N ALA A 160 -7.07 2.30 16.61
CA ALA A 160 -6.81 3.12 17.79
C ALA A 160 -8.09 3.55 18.52
N GLU A 161 -9.22 3.57 17.83
CA GLU A 161 -10.54 3.93 18.38
C GLU A 161 -11.33 2.69 18.84
N LEU A 162 -11.00 1.50 18.32
CA LEU A 162 -11.66 0.24 18.67
C LEU A 162 -11.15 -0.35 19.97
N THR A 163 -9.86 -0.19 20.31
CA THR A 163 -9.29 -0.82 21.52
C THR A 163 -8.08 -0.07 22.06
N ASP A 164 -7.98 -0.02 23.38
CA ASP A 164 -6.79 0.44 24.10
C ASP A 164 -5.75 -0.67 24.28
N ASP A 165 -6.14 -1.93 24.15
CA ASP A 165 -5.22 -3.06 24.27
C ASP A 165 -4.28 -3.16 23.05
N ALA A 166 -3.00 -3.08 23.33
CA ALA A 166 -1.96 -3.16 22.29
C ALA A 166 -1.95 -4.53 21.57
N ALA A 167 -2.23 -5.63 22.26
CA ALA A 167 -2.26 -6.97 21.67
C ALA A 167 -3.48 -7.14 20.74
N ALA A 168 -4.66 -6.66 21.16
CA ALA A 168 -5.85 -6.63 20.33
C ALA A 168 -5.66 -5.77 19.08
N ARG A 169 -4.97 -4.62 19.21
CA ARG A 169 -4.64 -3.75 18.06
C ARG A 169 -3.73 -4.45 17.06
N VAL A 170 -2.71 -5.17 17.54
CA VAL A 170 -1.82 -5.97 16.66
C VAL A 170 -2.62 -7.04 15.92
N THR A 171 -3.56 -7.70 16.60
CA THR A 171 -4.43 -8.72 15.99
C THR A 171 -5.32 -8.12 14.87
N LEU A 172 -5.94 -6.95 15.12
CA LEU A 172 -6.73 -6.22 14.12
C LEU A 172 -5.89 -5.91 12.87
N LEU A 173 -4.69 -5.37 13.06
CA LEU A 173 -3.78 -5.03 11.96
C LEU A 173 -3.28 -6.27 11.21
N ALA A 174 -3.00 -7.38 11.90
CA ALA A 174 -2.58 -8.63 11.27
C ALA A 174 -3.67 -9.19 10.35
N TRP A 175 -4.93 -9.25 10.80
CA TRP A 175 -6.05 -9.68 9.97
C TRP A 175 -6.32 -8.74 8.81
N ARG A 176 -6.18 -7.42 9.03
CA ARG A 176 -6.24 -6.43 7.95
C ARG A 176 -5.22 -6.74 6.86
N VAL A 177 -3.96 -6.99 7.22
CA VAL A 177 -2.89 -7.30 6.25
C VAL A 177 -3.15 -8.62 5.52
N ALA A 178 -3.64 -9.64 6.23
CA ALA A 178 -3.99 -10.94 5.61
C ALA A 178 -5.10 -10.79 4.56
N VAL A 179 -6.18 -10.06 4.88
CA VAL A 179 -7.27 -9.80 3.93
C VAL A 179 -6.83 -8.87 2.80
N LEU A 180 -5.96 -7.89 3.08
CA LEU A 180 -5.35 -7.04 2.05
C LEU A 180 -4.58 -7.88 1.03
N ALA A 181 -3.76 -8.82 1.48
CA ALA A 181 -2.99 -9.71 0.60
C ALA A 181 -3.92 -10.61 -0.24
N ALA A 182 -4.98 -11.14 0.36
CA ALA A 182 -6.00 -11.89 -0.36
C ALA A 182 -6.72 -11.02 -1.41
N ALA A 183 -7.06 -9.77 -1.07
CA ALA A 183 -7.67 -8.81 -1.99
C ALA A 183 -6.75 -8.49 -3.18
N ILE A 184 -5.46 -8.27 -2.94
CA ILE A 184 -4.46 -8.03 -3.98
C ILE A 184 -4.41 -9.21 -4.96
N LEU A 185 -4.36 -10.45 -4.46
CA LEU A 185 -4.36 -11.64 -5.31
C LEU A 185 -5.66 -11.79 -6.10
N LEU A 186 -6.78 -11.63 -5.42
CA LEU A 186 -8.10 -11.82 -6.03
C LEU A 186 -8.35 -10.79 -7.13
N THR A 187 -7.97 -9.53 -6.91
CA THR A 187 -8.24 -8.47 -7.87
C THR A 187 -7.16 -8.32 -8.93
N GLY A 188 -5.88 -8.49 -8.56
CA GLY A 188 -4.78 -8.39 -9.51
C GLY A 188 -4.67 -9.60 -10.45
N GLY A 189 -5.03 -10.81 -9.98
CA GLY A 189 -5.13 -11.99 -10.82
C GLY A 189 -6.55 -12.17 -11.41
N GLY A 190 -7.58 -12.11 -10.57
CA GLY A 190 -8.96 -12.31 -10.98
C GLY A 190 -9.54 -11.18 -11.82
N GLY A 191 -9.08 -9.92 -11.62
CA GLY A 191 -9.53 -8.79 -12.43
C GLY A 191 -9.23 -8.96 -13.91
N PRO A 192 -7.96 -9.10 -14.33
CA PRO A 192 -7.60 -9.41 -15.71
C PRO A 192 -8.27 -10.67 -16.24
N ALA A 193 -8.36 -11.74 -15.43
CA ALA A 193 -9.05 -12.97 -15.83
C ALA A 193 -10.54 -12.74 -16.13
N LEU A 194 -11.25 -11.89 -15.37
CA LEU A 194 -12.63 -11.48 -15.66
C LEU A 194 -12.74 -10.70 -16.97
N ARG A 195 -11.80 -9.80 -17.23
CA ARG A 195 -11.72 -9.05 -18.49
C ARG A 195 -11.59 -10.00 -19.68
N ASP A 196 -10.67 -10.95 -19.57
CA ASP A 196 -10.35 -11.89 -20.65
C ASP A 196 -11.51 -12.87 -20.89
N ALA A 197 -12.14 -13.38 -19.82
CA ALA A 197 -13.33 -14.23 -19.89
C ALA A 197 -14.54 -13.52 -20.54
N ALA A 198 -14.61 -12.19 -20.45
CA ALA A 198 -15.65 -11.38 -21.12
C ALA A 198 -15.26 -10.98 -22.56
N GLY A 199 -14.22 -11.56 -23.14
CA GLY A 199 -13.78 -11.33 -24.51
C GLY A 199 -12.81 -10.16 -24.70
N GLY A 200 -12.25 -9.63 -23.60
CA GLY A 200 -11.31 -8.50 -23.65
C GLY A 200 -11.96 -7.17 -24.10
N GLY A 201 -11.14 -6.24 -24.59
CA GLY A 201 -11.62 -4.96 -25.12
C GLY A 201 -12.42 -4.11 -24.11
N PRO A 202 -13.16 -3.08 -24.57
CA PRO A 202 -13.90 -2.17 -23.70
C PRO A 202 -14.95 -2.89 -22.81
N THR A 203 -15.67 -3.87 -23.35
CA THR A 203 -16.66 -4.65 -22.58
C THR A 203 -16.00 -5.45 -21.46
N GLY A 204 -14.86 -6.08 -21.74
CA GLY A 204 -14.10 -6.83 -20.74
C GLY A 204 -13.65 -5.93 -19.57
N TYR A 205 -13.21 -4.71 -19.86
CA TYR A 205 -12.84 -3.75 -18.80
C TYR A 205 -14.03 -3.35 -17.94
N VAL A 206 -15.21 -3.17 -18.51
CA VAL A 206 -16.44 -2.87 -17.75
C VAL A 206 -16.81 -4.04 -16.85
N VAL A 207 -16.79 -5.29 -17.37
CA VAL A 207 -17.10 -6.49 -16.60
C VAL A 207 -16.11 -6.67 -15.45
N MET A 208 -14.82 -6.49 -15.70
CA MET A 208 -13.78 -6.47 -14.68
C MET A 208 -14.08 -5.42 -13.61
N ALA A 209 -14.36 -4.18 -14.04
CA ALA A 209 -14.60 -3.07 -13.11
C ALA A 209 -15.85 -3.31 -12.25
N VAL A 210 -16.94 -3.84 -12.82
CA VAL A 210 -18.16 -4.18 -12.07
C VAL A 210 -17.90 -5.29 -11.05
N GLY A 211 -17.21 -6.36 -11.44
CA GLY A 211 -16.88 -7.45 -10.52
C GLY A 211 -16.02 -7.01 -9.35
N VAL A 212 -15.00 -6.21 -9.62
CA VAL A 212 -14.12 -5.66 -8.58
C VAL A 212 -14.85 -4.61 -7.73
N ALA A 213 -15.68 -3.76 -8.34
CA ALA A 213 -16.49 -2.77 -7.61
C ALA A 213 -17.49 -3.45 -6.65
N ALA A 214 -18.08 -4.58 -7.01
CA ALA A 214 -18.94 -5.35 -6.11
C ALA A 214 -18.16 -5.86 -4.89
N LEU A 215 -16.94 -6.36 -5.08
CA LEU A 215 -16.06 -6.78 -3.99
C LEU A 215 -15.69 -5.60 -3.09
N MET A 216 -15.32 -4.44 -3.67
CA MET A 216 -15.03 -3.20 -2.93
C MET A 216 -16.24 -2.79 -2.09
N LEU A 217 -17.41 -2.69 -2.71
CA LEU A 217 -18.65 -2.25 -2.06
C LEU A 217 -18.99 -3.13 -0.86
N MET A 218 -18.93 -4.45 -1.02
CA MET A 218 -19.22 -5.43 0.02
C MET A 218 -18.30 -5.26 1.23
N GLY A 219 -16.99 -5.25 1.01
CA GLY A 219 -16.01 -5.16 2.09
C GLY A 219 -16.03 -3.81 2.80
N MET A 220 -16.13 -2.72 2.05
CA MET A 220 -16.11 -1.36 2.60
C MET A 220 -17.39 -1.04 3.37
N LEU A 221 -18.57 -1.47 2.88
CA LEU A 221 -19.83 -1.27 3.59
C LEU A 221 -19.86 -2.09 4.88
N TRP A 222 -19.44 -3.37 4.83
CA TRP A 222 -19.38 -4.20 6.03
C TRP A 222 -18.47 -3.57 7.09
N SER A 223 -17.29 -3.10 6.70
CA SER A 223 -16.38 -2.38 7.59
C SER A 223 -17.00 -1.11 8.17
N THR A 224 -17.68 -0.31 7.35
CA THR A 224 -18.30 0.94 7.77
C THR A 224 -19.43 0.72 8.77
N PHE A 225 -20.32 -0.25 8.52
CA PHE A 225 -21.50 -0.45 9.35
C PHE A 225 -21.22 -1.23 10.63
N VAL A 226 -20.22 -2.09 10.69
CA VAL A 226 -19.90 -2.88 11.87
C VAL A 226 -18.72 -2.29 12.63
N ALA A 227 -17.51 -2.26 12.04
CA ALA A 227 -16.34 -1.74 12.72
C ALA A 227 -16.43 -0.22 12.98
N GLY A 228 -16.85 0.55 11.99
CA GLY A 228 -16.94 2.02 12.12
C GLY A 228 -17.97 2.49 13.16
N ARG A 229 -18.99 1.67 13.48
CA ARG A 229 -19.99 1.97 14.53
C ARG A 229 -19.64 1.37 15.89
N SER A 230 -18.61 0.53 15.96
CA SER A 230 -18.15 -0.12 17.19
C SER A 230 -17.09 0.68 17.92
N THR A 231 -16.73 1.87 17.44
CA THR A 231 -15.74 2.74 18.08
C THR A 231 -16.18 3.14 19.48
N ILE A 232 -15.29 2.92 20.47
CA ILE A 232 -15.57 3.15 21.90
C ILE A 232 -14.92 4.46 22.36
N MET A 233 -13.83 4.86 21.70
CA MET A 233 -13.02 5.99 22.11
C MET A 233 -13.12 7.13 21.10
N ARG A 234 -13.17 8.35 21.62
CA ARG A 234 -12.96 9.55 20.83
C ARG A 234 -11.45 9.76 20.73
N ALA A 235 -10.92 9.81 19.50
CA ALA A 235 -9.55 10.23 19.32
C ALA A 235 -9.40 11.68 19.84
N ASP A 236 -8.46 11.90 20.74
CA ASP A 236 -8.06 13.26 21.09
C ASP A 236 -7.51 13.91 19.81
N ALA A 237 -7.92 15.16 19.57
CA ALA A 237 -7.38 15.91 18.44
C ALA A 237 -5.85 15.96 18.57
N PRO A 238 -5.08 15.62 17.52
CA PRO A 238 -3.65 15.78 17.57
C PRO A 238 -3.33 17.21 17.97
N ALA A 239 -2.49 17.39 18.99
CA ALA A 239 -2.15 18.69 19.59
C ALA A 239 -1.41 19.65 18.65
N GLY A 240 -1.10 19.20 17.40
CA GLY A 240 -0.52 19.96 16.31
C GLY A 240 -1.28 19.69 15.03
N GLY A 241 -1.59 20.72 14.25
CA GLY A 241 -2.22 20.55 12.94
C GLY A 241 -1.34 19.68 12.01
N LEU A 242 -1.93 19.11 10.96
CA LEU A 242 -1.27 18.25 9.97
C LEU A 242 0.07 18.81 9.43
N ALA A 243 0.16 20.13 9.27
CA ALA A 243 1.42 20.79 8.91
C ALA A 243 2.55 20.55 9.93
N HIS A 244 2.21 20.35 11.20
CA HIS A 244 3.16 20.04 12.25
C HIS A 244 3.65 18.58 12.16
N GLU A 245 2.77 17.64 11.89
CA GLU A 245 3.13 16.22 11.69
C GLU A 245 4.03 16.03 10.46
N TYR A 246 3.72 16.69 9.34
CA TYR A 246 4.61 16.68 8.16
C TYR A 246 5.97 17.32 8.45
N ARG A 247 6.01 18.41 9.19
CA ARG A 247 7.27 19.04 9.65
C ARG A 247 8.06 18.08 10.53
N ASP A 248 7.42 17.47 11.51
CA ASP A 248 8.06 16.51 12.40
C ASP A 248 8.60 15.29 11.65
N GLY A 249 7.88 14.80 10.63
CA GLY A 249 8.32 13.74 9.73
C GLY A 249 9.55 14.16 8.89
N LEU A 250 9.51 15.35 8.30
CA LEU A 250 10.64 15.92 7.55
C LEU A 250 11.86 16.18 8.44
N ASP A 251 11.64 16.64 9.66
CA ASP A 251 12.71 16.82 10.63
C ASP A 251 13.32 15.48 11.08
N ALA A 252 12.51 14.43 11.21
CA ALA A 252 13.02 13.08 11.45
C ALA A 252 13.94 12.59 10.31
N LEU A 253 13.64 12.91 9.04
CA LEU A 253 14.57 12.62 7.92
C LEU A 253 15.89 13.37 8.03
N ARG A 254 15.87 14.60 8.57
CA ARG A 254 17.09 15.40 8.73
C ARG A 254 17.96 14.92 9.89
N VAL A 255 17.31 14.56 11.00
CA VAL A 255 17.98 14.19 12.25
C VAL A 255 18.43 12.73 12.23
N THR A 256 17.55 11.81 11.79
CA THR A 256 17.79 10.37 11.88
C THR A 256 18.29 9.81 10.56
N ARG A 257 19.61 9.77 10.38
CA ARG A 257 20.26 9.28 9.15
C ARG A 257 19.80 7.87 8.73
N PRO A 258 19.69 6.86 9.64
CA PRO A 258 19.17 5.54 9.24
C PRO A 258 17.76 5.57 8.71
N PHE A 259 16.86 6.39 9.27
CA PHE A 259 15.49 6.54 8.76
C PHE A 259 15.46 7.11 7.34
N ARG A 260 16.24 8.17 7.09
CA ARG A 260 16.36 8.76 5.74
C ARG A 260 16.85 7.74 4.71
N LEU A 261 17.88 6.95 5.06
CA LEU A 261 18.40 5.92 4.17
C LEU A 261 17.38 4.79 3.95
N LEU A 262 16.68 4.38 4.99
CA LEU A 262 15.65 3.34 4.92
C LEU A 262 14.49 3.77 4.02
N VAL A 263 14.00 5.00 4.15
CA VAL A 263 12.94 5.57 3.28
C VAL A 263 13.43 5.63 1.84
N ALA A 264 14.66 6.10 1.58
CA ALA A 264 15.21 6.17 0.23
C ALA A 264 15.36 4.77 -0.42
N VAL A 265 15.84 3.78 0.33
CA VAL A 265 15.90 2.37 -0.11
C VAL A 265 14.50 1.88 -0.49
N PHE A 266 13.54 2.09 0.40
CA PHE A 266 12.17 1.61 0.19
C PHE A 266 11.49 2.31 -1.00
N CYS A 267 11.67 3.62 -1.17
CA CYS A 267 11.15 4.34 -2.33
C CYS A 267 11.70 3.78 -3.66
N LEU A 268 13.02 3.54 -3.76
CA LEU A 268 13.61 2.95 -4.96
C LEU A 268 13.05 1.56 -5.26
N GLN A 269 12.89 0.73 -4.22
CA GLN A 269 12.31 -0.61 -4.33
C GLN A 269 10.82 -0.56 -4.70
N ALA A 270 10.06 0.37 -4.14
CA ALA A 270 8.64 0.56 -4.46
C ALA A 270 8.44 1.02 -5.90
N VAL A 271 9.25 1.97 -6.39
CA VAL A 271 9.23 2.38 -7.80
C VAL A 271 9.59 1.20 -8.70
N ALA A 272 10.66 0.44 -8.38
CA ALA A 272 11.08 -0.72 -9.17
C ALA A 272 9.93 -1.75 -9.33
N THR A 273 9.26 -2.07 -8.24
CA THR A 273 8.13 -3.00 -8.25
C THR A 273 6.92 -2.44 -9.00
N ALA A 274 6.62 -1.15 -8.81
CA ALA A 274 5.50 -0.50 -9.48
C ALA A 274 5.71 -0.39 -11.00
N VAL A 275 6.95 -0.18 -11.46
CA VAL A 275 7.31 -0.22 -12.88
C VAL A 275 7.08 -1.61 -13.45
N MET A 276 7.52 -2.66 -12.73
CA MET A 276 7.30 -4.04 -13.14
C MET A 276 5.81 -4.39 -13.22
N LEU A 277 5.01 -3.99 -12.23
CA LEU A 277 3.56 -4.20 -12.25
C LEU A 277 2.89 -3.50 -13.43
N ALA A 278 3.18 -2.23 -13.67
CA ALA A 278 2.59 -1.46 -14.75
C ALA A 278 3.04 -1.92 -16.14
N GLY A 279 4.24 -2.47 -16.25
CA GLY A 279 4.78 -3.04 -17.49
C GLY A 279 4.24 -4.43 -17.83
N GLY A 280 3.65 -5.13 -16.84
CA GLY A 280 3.26 -6.53 -16.98
C GLY A 280 2.29 -6.81 -18.13
N GLN A 281 1.25 -5.98 -18.32
CA GLN A 281 0.30 -6.16 -19.42
C GLN A 281 0.95 -5.92 -20.78
N TYR A 282 1.84 -4.93 -20.90
CA TYR A 282 2.56 -4.68 -22.16
C TYR A 282 3.46 -5.86 -22.54
N VAL A 283 4.13 -6.48 -21.54
CA VAL A 283 4.93 -7.69 -21.78
C VAL A 283 4.05 -8.85 -22.19
N ALA A 284 2.91 -9.07 -21.53
CA ALA A 284 1.97 -10.12 -21.90
C ALA A 284 1.53 -9.99 -23.36
N THR A 285 1.06 -8.80 -23.76
CA THR A 285 0.51 -8.56 -25.08
C THR A 285 1.58 -8.49 -26.18
N TYR A 286 2.62 -7.68 -25.98
CA TYR A 286 3.54 -7.30 -27.06
C TYR A 286 4.86 -8.08 -27.07
N VAL A 287 5.21 -8.77 -25.98
CA VAL A 287 6.42 -9.61 -25.90
C VAL A 287 6.04 -11.10 -25.93
N LEU A 288 5.07 -11.52 -25.08
CA LEU A 288 4.63 -12.93 -25.04
C LEU A 288 3.58 -13.25 -26.11
N GLY A 289 2.92 -12.24 -26.69
CA GLY A 289 1.87 -12.40 -27.70
C GLY A 289 0.56 -12.98 -27.16
N ASP A 290 0.35 -12.93 -25.86
CA ASP A 290 -0.83 -13.47 -25.17
C ASP A 290 -1.31 -12.50 -24.08
N GLU A 291 -2.42 -11.80 -24.31
CA GLU A 291 -2.99 -10.87 -23.33
C GLU A 291 -3.36 -11.55 -22.02
N THR A 292 -3.72 -12.83 -22.05
CA THR A 292 -4.12 -13.60 -20.87
C THR A 292 -2.94 -13.97 -19.97
N ALA A 293 -1.70 -13.89 -20.49
CA ALA A 293 -0.49 -14.16 -19.72
C ALA A 293 -0.30 -13.21 -18.54
N LEU A 294 -0.94 -12.03 -18.52
CA LEU A 294 -0.88 -11.10 -17.37
C LEU A 294 -1.31 -11.78 -16.07
N THR A 295 -2.39 -12.55 -16.09
CA THR A 295 -2.86 -13.27 -14.89
C THR A 295 -1.78 -14.23 -14.37
N GLY A 296 -1.14 -14.98 -15.27
CA GLY A 296 -0.03 -15.87 -14.94
C GLY A 296 1.19 -15.13 -14.39
N LEU A 297 1.59 -14.04 -15.03
CA LEU A 297 2.70 -13.20 -14.57
C LEU A 297 2.43 -12.59 -13.19
N PHE A 298 1.21 -12.10 -12.95
CA PHE A 298 0.83 -11.55 -11.66
C PHE A 298 0.81 -12.60 -10.56
N LEU A 299 0.25 -13.79 -10.83
CA LEU A 299 0.26 -14.89 -9.88
C LEU A 299 1.68 -15.40 -9.61
N ALA A 300 2.55 -15.44 -10.63
CA ALA A 300 3.96 -15.78 -10.47
C ALA A 300 4.69 -14.75 -9.59
N LEU A 301 4.35 -13.46 -9.68
CA LEU A 301 4.96 -12.40 -8.86
C LEU A 301 4.45 -12.42 -7.41
N VAL A 302 3.14 -12.51 -7.22
CA VAL A 302 2.54 -12.31 -5.88
C VAL A 302 2.36 -13.63 -5.13
N GLY A 303 2.08 -14.74 -5.82
CA GLY A 303 1.86 -16.04 -5.20
C GLY A 303 3.03 -16.50 -4.31
N PRO A 304 4.26 -16.56 -4.82
CA PRO A 304 5.41 -16.93 -3.99
C PRO A 304 5.66 -15.99 -2.81
N ALA A 305 5.34 -14.70 -2.96
CA ALA A 305 5.53 -13.71 -1.91
C ALA A 305 4.80 -14.06 -0.61
N LEU A 306 3.61 -14.65 -0.70
CA LEU A 306 2.84 -15.08 0.47
C LEU A 306 3.45 -16.28 1.19
N LEU A 307 4.05 -17.19 0.44
CA LEU A 307 4.60 -18.44 0.97
C LEU A 307 5.99 -18.26 1.59
N VAL A 308 6.76 -17.30 1.11
CA VAL A 308 8.19 -17.16 1.42
C VAL A 308 8.46 -16.25 2.64
N MET A 309 7.44 -15.59 3.19
CA MET A 309 7.59 -14.74 4.38
C MET A 309 8.35 -15.40 5.54
N PRO A 310 8.09 -16.68 5.92
CA PRO A 310 8.86 -17.36 6.98
C PRO A 310 10.36 -17.51 6.67
N LEU A 311 10.72 -17.59 5.39
CA LEU A 311 12.13 -17.68 4.99
C LEU A 311 12.87 -16.37 5.27
N TRP A 312 12.27 -15.23 4.91
CA TRP A 312 12.85 -13.92 5.14
C TRP A 312 12.97 -13.59 6.63
N THR A 313 11.96 -13.95 7.44
CA THR A 313 12.03 -13.81 8.90
C THR A 313 13.15 -14.65 9.50
N ARG A 314 13.29 -15.92 9.13
CA ARG A 314 14.39 -16.79 9.58
C ARG A 314 15.75 -16.21 9.18
N LEU A 315 15.90 -15.73 7.95
CA LEU A 315 17.14 -15.12 7.49
C LEU A 315 17.47 -13.84 8.26
N ALA A 316 16.46 -13.01 8.53
CA ALA A 316 16.63 -11.80 9.32
C ALA A 316 17.05 -12.09 10.78
N HIS A 317 16.50 -13.16 11.39
CA HIS A 317 16.94 -13.60 12.72
C HIS A 317 18.36 -14.18 12.71
N ALA A 318 18.72 -14.94 11.67
CA ALA A 318 20.02 -15.63 11.61
C ALA A 318 21.18 -14.68 11.23
N ARG A 319 20.94 -13.72 10.33
CA ARG A 319 22.01 -12.86 9.76
C ARG A 319 21.80 -11.36 9.98
N GLY A 320 20.69 -10.98 10.59
CA GLY A 320 20.29 -9.59 10.78
C GLY A 320 19.41 -9.05 9.65
N LYS A 321 18.65 -7.99 9.94
CA LYS A 321 17.68 -7.39 9.02
C LYS A 321 18.33 -6.76 7.78
N VAL A 322 19.47 -6.08 7.94
CA VAL A 322 20.16 -5.39 6.81
C VAL A 322 20.76 -6.39 5.80
N PRO A 323 21.50 -7.44 6.19
CA PRO A 323 21.96 -8.46 5.26
C PRO A 323 20.81 -9.22 4.58
N ALA A 324 19.71 -9.50 5.30
CA ALA A 324 18.53 -10.12 4.71
C ALA A 324 17.88 -9.22 3.64
N LEU A 325 17.75 -7.92 3.90
CA LEU A 325 17.27 -6.94 2.94
C LEU A 325 18.19 -6.85 1.71
N ALA A 326 19.51 -6.86 1.91
CA ALA A 326 20.47 -6.86 0.82
C ALA A 326 20.32 -8.13 -0.05
N ALA A 327 20.12 -9.30 0.56
CA ALA A 327 19.91 -10.55 -0.15
C ALA A 327 18.61 -10.53 -0.97
N ALA A 328 17.50 -10.05 -0.39
CA ALA A 328 16.23 -9.89 -1.10
C ALA A 328 16.38 -8.95 -2.31
N THR A 329 17.02 -7.80 -2.10
CA THR A 329 17.21 -6.80 -3.16
C THR A 329 18.15 -7.33 -4.26
N ALA A 330 19.21 -8.04 -3.90
CA ALA A 330 20.11 -8.68 -4.88
C ALA A 330 19.37 -9.74 -5.70
N LEU A 331 18.55 -10.59 -5.04
CA LEU A 331 17.72 -11.58 -5.72
C LEU A 331 16.75 -10.92 -6.70
N PHE A 332 16.08 -9.83 -6.31
CA PHE A 332 15.20 -9.07 -7.19
C PHE A 332 15.95 -8.51 -8.40
N THR A 333 17.12 -7.90 -8.16
CA THR A 333 17.96 -7.34 -9.24
C THR A 333 18.36 -8.42 -10.23
N VAL A 334 18.84 -9.58 -9.76
CA VAL A 334 19.21 -10.69 -10.64
C VAL A 334 18.01 -11.24 -11.38
N ALA A 335 16.89 -11.48 -10.68
CA ALA A 335 15.67 -12.00 -11.27
C ALA A 335 15.14 -11.09 -12.39
N THR A 336 15.15 -9.77 -12.20
CA THR A 336 14.70 -8.83 -13.23
C THR A 336 15.70 -8.73 -14.40
N LEU A 337 16.99 -8.81 -14.16
CA LEU A 337 17.99 -8.88 -15.26
C LEU A 337 17.83 -10.16 -16.11
N LEU A 338 17.45 -11.28 -15.51
CA LEU A 338 17.18 -12.53 -16.23
C LEU A 338 15.98 -12.41 -17.19
N LEU A 339 15.18 -11.34 -17.12
CA LEU A 339 14.07 -11.09 -18.05
C LEU A 339 14.50 -10.40 -19.35
N ILE A 340 15.72 -9.84 -19.44
CA ILE A 340 16.22 -9.14 -20.65
C ILE A 340 16.17 -10.04 -21.90
N PRO A 341 16.54 -11.34 -21.84
CA PRO A 341 16.48 -12.23 -22.99
C PRO A 341 15.07 -12.43 -23.57
N ALA A 342 14.00 -12.09 -22.84
CA ALA A 342 12.63 -12.14 -23.35
C ALA A 342 12.42 -11.25 -24.60
N GLY A 343 13.26 -10.22 -24.79
CA GLY A 343 13.25 -9.37 -25.99
C GLY A 343 13.70 -10.10 -27.26
N PHE A 344 14.45 -11.19 -27.14
CA PHE A 344 14.93 -11.98 -28.27
C PHE A 344 14.16 -13.30 -28.45
N SER A 345 13.81 -13.95 -27.32
CA SER A 345 13.20 -15.27 -27.28
C SER A 345 12.12 -15.32 -26.21
N PRO A 346 10.94 -14.76 -26.47
CA PRO A 346 9.82 -14.80 -25.54
C PRO A 346 9.32 -16.24 -25.36
N GLY A 347 8.82 -16.56 -24.16
CA GLY A 347 8.30 -17.89 -23.86
C GLY A 347 7.86 -18.07 -22.41
N ALA A 348 7.29 -19.23 -22.09
CA ALA A 348 6.77 -19.54 -20.75
C ALA A 348 7.86 -19.49 -19.64
N TRP A 349 9.14 -19.60 -20.00
CA TRP A 349 10.25 -19.51 -19.06
C TRP A 349 10.30 -18.18 -18.29
N VAL A 350 9.71 -17.10 -18.85
CA VAL A 350 9.62 -15.75 -18.23
C VAL A 350 8.94 -15.81 -16.85
N HIS A 351 8.02 -16.76 -16.64
CA HIS A 351 7.34 -16.91 -15.34
C HIS A 351 8.30 -17.29 -14.20
N LEU A 352 9.41 -18.00 -14.49
CA LEU A 352 10.36 -18.39 -13.45
C LEU A 352 11.14 -17.18 -12.87
N PRO A 353 11.79 -16.32 -13.66
CA PRO A 353 12.38 -15.07 -13.13
C PRO A 353 11.36 -14.16 -12.46
N VAL A 354 10.12 -14.08 -12.98
CA VAL A 354 9.05 -13.30 -12.34
C VAL A 354 8.71 -13.88 -10.97
N ALA A 355 8.63 -15.19 -10.82
CA ALA A 355 8.41 -15.86 -9.53
C ALA A 355 9.57 -15.60 -8.54
N LEU A 356 10.82 -15.63 -9.02
CA LEU A 356 12.00 -15.28 -8.20
C LEU A 356 11.95 -13.81 -7.77
N ALA A 357 11.54 -12.90 -8.67
CA ALA A 357 11.29 -11.49 -8.31
C ALA A 357 10.19 -11.38 -7.25
N GLY A 358 9.15 -12.21 -7.30
CA GLY A 358 8.09 -12.29 -6.29
C GLY A 358 8.59 -12.76 -4.93
N VAL A 359 9.45 -13.79 -4.89
CA VAL A 359 10.13 -14.21 -3.67
C VAL A 359 10.93 -13.05 -3.06
N ALA A 360 11.66 -12.33 -3.88
CA ALA A 360 12.47 -11.19 -3.46
C ALA A 360 11.59 -10.01 -2.97
N TYR A 361 10.51 -9.73 -3.68
CA TYR A 361 9.54 -8.68 -3.35
C TYR A 361 8.99 -8.82 -1.92
N ALA A 362 8.67 -10.05 -1.50
CA ALA A 362 8.23 -10.30 -0.12
C ALA A 362 9.24 -9.79 0.92
N GLY A 363 10.53 -10.05 0.70
CA GLY A 363 11.59 -9.56 1.58
C GLY A 363 11.75 -8.03 1.51
N MET A 364 11.67 -7.45 0.31
CA MET A 364 11.78 -6.01 0.09
C MET A 364 10.62 -5.23 0.74
N GLN A 365 9.44 -5.83 0.89
CA GLN A 365 8.30 -5.21 1.57
C GLN A 365 8.37 -5.38 3.09
N ALA A 366 8.64 -6.58 3.57
CA ALA A 366 8.55 -6.91 4.99
C ALA A 366 9.74 -6.38 5.81
N LEU A 367 10.95 -6.52 5.28
CA LEU A 367 12.16 -6.18 6.04
C LEU A 367 12.29 -4.69 6.35
N PRO A 368 12.12 -3.75 5.38
CA PRO A 368 12.15 -2.32 5.70
C PRO A 368 11.08 -1.93 6.71
N MET A 369 9.87 -2.49 6.59
CA MET A 369 8.79 -2.22 7.53
C MET A 369 9.12 -2.70 8.95
N SER A 370 9.83 -3.82 9.08
CA SER A 370 10.31 -4.33 10.37
C SER A 370 11.45 -3.49 10.98
N MET A 371 12.13 -2.66 10.17
CA MET A 371 13.22 -1.77 10.60
C MET A 371 12.70 -0.39 11.00
N LEU A 372 11.48 -0.03 10.64
CA LEU A 372 10.88 1.27 10.96
C LEU A 372 10.77 1.52 12.48
N PRO A 373 10.30 0.57 13.33
CA PRO A 373 10.31 0.72 14.77
C PRO A 373 11.71 0.98 15.34
N ASP A 374 12.73 0.29 14.83
CA ASP A 374 14.12 0.46 15.27
C ASP A 374 14.61 1.91 15.00
N CYS A 375 14.19 2.49 13.87
CA CYS A 375 14.48 3.90 13.55
C CYS A 375 13.74 4.86 14.49
N THR A 376 12.50 4.54 14.90
CA THR A 376 11.74 5.37 15.85
C THR A 376 12.33 5.35 17.25
N ASP A 377 12.83 4.21 17.68
CA ASP A 377 13.52 4.08 18.98
C ASP A 377 14.86 4.83 18.97
N LEU A 378 15.57 4.80 17.84
CA LEU A 378 16.77 5.62 17.66
C LEU A 378 16.46 7.11 17.74
N ASP A 379 15.45 7.60 17.04
CA ASP A 379 15.05 9.01 17.08
C ASP A 379 14.75 9.46 18.51
N ARG A 380 14.04 8.60 19.27
CA ARG A 380 13.77 8.85 20.68
C ARG A 380 15.06 8.96 21.52
N SER A 381 16.03 8.09 21.29
CA SER A 381 17.29 8.08 22.05
C SER A 381 18.19 9.29 21.76
N LEU A 382 18.06 9.91 20.58
CA LEU A 382 18.78 11.12 20.19
C LEU A 382 18.17 12.40 20.79
N GLY A 383 17.26 12.28 21.76
CA GLY A 383 16.61 13.41 22.44
C GLY A 383 15.41 13.95 21.69
N GLY A 384 14.89 13.17 20.74
CA GLY A 384 13.72 13.51 19.94
C GLY A 384 12.42 13.45 20.74
N ARG A 385 11.48 14.30 20.35
CA ARG A 385 10.06 14.20 20.72
C ARG A 385 9.51 12.87 20.20
N ARG A 386 8.39 12.40 20.76
CA ARG A 386 7.68 11.20 20.27
C ARG A 386 7.17 11.44 18.84
N ARG A 387 7.98 11.13 17.80
CA ARG A 387 7.68 11.37 16.38
C ARG A 387 7.25 10.10 15.65
N SER A 388 6.95 9.01 16.37
CA SER A 388 6.63 7.71 15.76
C SER A 388 5.45 7.80 14.77
N GLY A 389 4.40 8.57 15.08
CA GLY A 389 3.28 8.81 14.18
C GLY A 389 3.68 9.53 12.90
N ALA A 390 4.47 10.63 13.04
CA ALA A 390 4.97 11.40 11.91
C ALA A 390 5.90 10.58 11.00
N MET A 391 6.77 9.74 11.57
CA MET A 391 7.65 8.84 10.81
C MET A 391 6.85 7.77 10.05
N SER A 392 5.83 7.17 10.67
CA SER A 392 4.95 6.21 10.01
C SER A 392 4.09 6.87 8.93
N GLY A 393 3.58 8.06 9.16
CA GLY A 393 2.84 8.84 8.18
C GLY A 393 3.68 9.18 6.95
N LEU A 394 4.92 9.64 7.18
CA LEU A 394 5.86 9.92 6.09
C LEU A 394 6.26 8.65 5.33
N TRP A 395 6.42 7.52 6.01
CA TRP A 395 6.65 6.23 5.38
C TRP A 395 5.54 5.88 4.38
N THR A 396 4.28 5.92 4.84
CA THR A 396 3.11 5.61 4.00
C THR A 396 2.96 6.59 2.83
N ALA A 397 3.20 7.89 3.06
CA ALA A 397 3.17 8.89 2.00
C ALA A 397 4.27 8.63 0.95
N SER A 398 5.47 8.27 1.40
CA SER A 398 6.59 7.93 0.52
C SER A 398 6.31 6.67 -0.30
N GLU A 399 5.72 5.63 0.30
CA GLU A 399 5.29 4.40 -0.38
C GLU A 399 4.27 4.72 -1.46
N THR A 400 3.20 5.44 -1.11
CA THR A 400 2.14 5.81 -2.05
C THR A 400 2.67 6.63 -3.21
N GLY A 401 3.52 7.62 -2.93
CA GLY A 401 4.17 8.45 -3.95
C GLY A 401 5.09 7.64 -4.87
N ALA A 402 5.90 6.75 -4.30
CA ALA A 402 6.80 5.89 -5.07
C ALA A 402 6.02 4.92 -5.98
N MET A 403 4.98 4.28 -5.47
CA MET A 403 4.13 3.38 -6.28
C MET A 403 3.44 4.12 -7.43
N ALA A 404 3.06 5.38 -7.24
CA ALA A 404 2.45 6.20 -8.29
C ALA A 404 3.38 6.49 -9.47
N LEU A 405 4.71 6.46 -9.25
CA LEU A 405 5.70 6.70 -10.30
C LEU A 405 5.86 5.51 -11.27
N GLY A 406 5.47 4.30 -10.89
CA GLY A 406 5.62 3.12 -11.73
C GLY A 406 5.00 3.27 -13.12
N PRO A 407 3.68 3.48 -13.23
CA PRO A 407 3.02 3.70 -14.52
C PRO A 407 3.59 4.89 -15.30
N VAL A 408 4.00 5.96 -14.60
CA VAL A 408 4.60 7.16 -15.22
C VAL A 408 5.91 6.81 -15.92
N VAL A 409 6.78 6.03 -15.26
CA VAL A 409 8.07 5.59 -15.83
C VAL A 409 7.84 4.69 -17.04
N VAL A 410 6.91 3.74 -16.95
CA VAL A 410 6.56 2.85 -18.07
C VAL A 410 6.08 3.67 -19.27
N LEU A 411 5.09 4.54 -19.07
CA LEU A 411 4.51 5.36 -20.16
C LEU A 411 5.54 6.32 -20.78
N ALA A 412 6.42 6.89 -19.97
CA ALA A 412 7.51 7.73 -20.47
C ALA A 412 8.47 6.92 -21.37
N LEU A 413 8.88 5.71 -20.93
CA LEU A 413 9.73 4.84 -21.74
C LEU A 413 9.05 4.42 -23.05
N LEU A 414 7.76 4.11 -23.02
CA LEU A 414 6.97 3.79 -24.20
C LEU A 414 6.89 4.97 -25.16
N ALA A 415 6.70 6.18 -24.65
CA ALA A 415 6.69 7.40 -25.46
C ALA A 415 8.05 7.63 -26.15
N PHE A 416 9.17 7.48 -25.41
CA PHE A 416 10.51 7.58 -25.98
C PHE A 416 10.81 6.45 -26.99
N GLY A 417 10.27 5.25 -26.75
CA GLY A 417 10.39 4.11 -27.66
C GLY A 417 9.55 4.23 -28.93
N GLY A 418 8.67 5.24 -29.03
CA GLY A 418 7.78 5.43 -30.18
C GLY A 418 6.64 4.42 -30.22
N PHE A 419 6.13 4.01 -29.04
CA PHE A 419 5.00 3.08 -28.94
C PHE A 419 3.75 3.62 -29.64
N ARG A 420 3.16 2.79 -30.50
CA ARG A 420 1.94 3.09 -31.25
C ARG A 420 0.72 2.64 -30.46
N SER A 421 -0.04 3.60 -29.96
CA SER A 421 -1.25 3.37 -29.18
C SER A 421 -2.42 2.89 -30.05
N GLY A 422 -3.45 2.29 -29.44
CA GLY A 422 -4.68 1.84 -30.13
C GLY A 422 -4.65 0.38 -30.57
N GLY A 423 -3.97 -0.49 -29.83
CA GLY A 423 -3.97 -1.94 -30.08
C GLY A 423 -3.24 -2.36 -31.36
N VAL A 424 -2.30 -1.54 -31.85
CA VAL A 424 -1.51 -1.84 -33.05
C VAL A 424 -0.55 -2.98 -32.75
N SER A 425 -0.72 -4.13 -33.40
CA SER A 425 0.11 -5.32 -33.17
C SER A 425 1.56 -5.13 -33.66
N ASP A 426 1.76 -4.38 -34.75
CA ASP A 426 3.09 -4.13 -35.32
C ASP A 426 3.72 -2.90 -34.66
N GLN A 427 4.45 -3.15 -33.58
CA GLN A 427 5.18 -2.11 -32.85
C GLN A 427 6.60 -1.92 -33.40
N PRO A 428 7.13 -0.69 -33.41
CA PRO A 428 8.53 -0.46 -33.74
C PRO A 428 9.45 -1.27 -32.82
N GLY A 429 10.57 -1.75 -33.34
CA GLY A 429 11.57 -2.47 -32.54
C GLY A 429 12.06 -1.66 -31.31
N THR A 430 12.11 -0.34 -31.42
CA THR A 430 12.43 0.55 -30.29
C THR A 430 11.36 0.52 -29.20
N ALA A 431 10.07 0.42 -29.56
CA ALA A 431 8.96 0.29 -28.62
C ALA A 431 8.97 -1.10 -27.95
N HIS A 432 9.25 -2.17 -28.72
CA HIS A 432 9.40 -3.51 -28.16
C HIS A 432 10.49 -3.54 -27.09
N TRP A 433 11.68 -2.98 -27.41
CA TRP A 433 12.75 -2.88 -26.41
C TRP A 433 12.41 -1.97 -25.23
N ALA A 434 11.66 -0.88 -25.45
CA ALA A 434 11.20 -0.04 -24.34
C ALA A 434 10.32 -0.83 -23.36
N ILE A 435 9.44 -1.71 -23.85
CA ILE A 435 8.61 -2.61 -23.02
C ILE A 435 9.50 -3.58 -22.22
N VAL A 436 10.43 -4.26 -22.90
CA VAL A 436 11.33 -5.23 -22.25
C VAL A 436 12.19 -4.54 -21.19
N LEU A 437 12.77 -3.39 -21.50
CA LEU A 437 13.62 -2.65 -20.57
C LEU A 437 12.83 -2.09 -19.37
N ALA A 438 11.60 -1.63 -19.60
CA ALA A 438 10.71 -1.20 -18.52
C ALA A 438 10.41 -2.33 -17.53
N PHE A 439 10.26 -3.56 -18.01
CA PHE A 439 9.94 -4.72 -17.17
C PHE A 439 11.16 -5.38 -16.56
N SER A 440 12.36 -5.17 -17.08
CA SER A 440 13.60 -5.86 -16.70
C SER A 440 14.68 -4.92 -16.17
N LEU A 441 15.32 -4.14 -17.06
CA LEU A 441 16.50 -3.34 -16.74
C LEU A 441 16.18 -2.19 -15.78
N VAL A 442 15.07 -1.49 -15.95
CA VAL A 442 14.73 -0.34 -15.11
C VAL A 442 14.46 -0.76 -13.66
N PRO A 443 13.64 -1.79 -13.37
CA PRO A 443 13.53 -2.35 -12.03
C PRO A 443 14.87 -2.82 -11.46
N ALA A 444 15.72 -3.46 -12.29
CA ALA A 444 17.04 -3.92 -11.88
C ALA A 444 17.96 -2.76 -11.47
N LEU A 445 17.99 -1.67 -12.24
CA LEU A 445 18.80 -0.49 -11.94
C LEU A 445 18.35 0.20 -10.66
N LEU A 446 17.04 0.36 -10.47
CA LEU A 446 16.47 0.98 -9.27
C LEU A 446 16.76 0.13 -8.01
N ALA A 447 16.52 -1.19 -8.10
CA ALA A 447 16.84 -2.12 -7.01
C ALA A 447 18.36 -2.19 -6.77
N GLY A 448 19.16 -2.25 -7.83
CA GLY A 448 20.62 -2.22 -7.75
C GLY A 448 21.15 -0.94 -7.10
N ALA A 449 20.60 0.23 -7.45
CA ALA A 449 20.93 1.49 -6.80
C ALA A 449 20.59 1.47 -5.30
N SER A 450 19.47 0.84 -4.94
CA SER A 450 19.10 0.69 -3.53
C SER A 450 20.10 -0.17 -2.73
N LEU A 451 20.80 -1.15 -3.37
CA LEU A 451 21.86 -1.93 -2.72
C LEU A 451 23.04 -1.06 -2.24
N LEU A 452 23.37 0.01 -2.97
CA LEU A 452 24.41 0.95 -2.55
C LEU A 452 23.99 1.71 -1.28
N LEU A 453 22.71 2.07 -1.21
CA LEU A 453 22.14 2.70 -0.02
C LEU A 453 22.03 1.72 1.16
N ILE A 454 21.69 0.45 0.91
CA ILE A 454 21.64 -0.61 1.94
C ILE A 454 23.02 -0.84 2.54
N ARG A 455 24.10 -0.83 1.74
CA ARG A 455 25.48 -0.90 2.27
C ARG A 455 25.80 0.27 3.21
N THR A 456 25.34 1.48 2.84
CA THR A 456 25.52 2.67 3.67
C THR A 456 24.66 2.61 4.93
N LEU A 457 23.43 2.09 4.80
CA LEU A 457 22.51 1.83 5.91
C LEU A 457 23.15 0.87 6.92
N GLY A 458 23.74 -0.24 6.46
CA GLY A 458 24.41 -1.22 7.32
C GLY A 458 25.57 -0.65 8.14
N ARG A 459 26.23 0.39 7.63
CA ARG A 459 27.28 1.12 8.41
C ARG A 459 26.70 2.10 9.43
N SER A 460 25.49 2.57 9.21
CA SER A 460 24.80 3.58 10.02
C SER A 460 23.75 2.98 10.94
N TYR A 461 23.29 1.77 10.61
CA TYR A 461 22.29 1.02 11.38
C TYR A 461 22.98 0.49 12.63
N PRO A 462 22.54 0.87 13.81
CA PRO A 462 23.34 0.63 15.00
C PRO A 462 23.45 -0.85 15.31
N ARG A 463 24.59 -1.22 15.87
CA ARG A 463 24.82 -2.49 16.55
C ARG A 463 24.02 -2.61 17.86
N TRP A 464 22.86 -1.97 17.94
CA TRP A 464 22.03 -1.93 19.13
C TRP A 464 21.24 -3.23 19.34
N THR A 465 21.00 -4.00 18.28
CA THR A 465 20.35 -5.29 18.38
C THR A 465 21.19 -6.34 19.05
N GLU A 466 22.46 -6.03 19.38
CA GLU A 466 23.34 -6.92 20.16
C GLU A 466 23.29 -6.65 21.68
N ARG A 467 22.41 -5.73 22.14
CA ARG A 467 22.31 -5.36 23.56
C ARG A 467 20.96 -5.62 24.22
N THR A 468 20.07 -6.38 23.56
CA THR A 468 18.86 -6.95 24.18
C THR A 468 18.94 -8.49 24.01
#